data_5aa0c1930c87753011b93478eb5b4ff3
#
_entry.id   5aa0c1930c87753011b93478eb5b4ff3
#
_cell.length_a   1.000
_cell.length_b   1.000
_cell.length_c   1.000
_cell.angle_alpha   90.00
_cell.angle_beta   90.00
_cell.angle_gamma   90.00
#
_symmetry.space_group_name_H-M   'P 1'
#
loop_
_entity.id
_entity.type
_entity.pdbx_description
1 polymer ?
#
loop_
_entity_poly.entity_id
_entity_poly.type
_entity_poly.pdbx_seq_one_letter_code
_entity_poly.pdbx_strand_id
1 'polypeptide(L)'
;MTIIRPQIKVLDEDYKNKIFNEAKNILETQGVFVENEDAIELFTMNGITHKDSRFFIPSDIVDKCLGSVPNEIKLFDREGNEHINLKNDEVHFDPGSAAIFILDVNTGEIREALTEDFVRFSKVVEQLEHIEAQSTALIYNDVPKIAQDWHRLYIALSNCYKPVITGTFRKESFSTMKEMLLACRLSENDLAKKPLAIFDACPSPPLKWSDLTTQSVIDAASSMIPSEFVSMPLAGASAPMSLIGCITQHCAESLAGVVIAQLTKKGAPLVWGGSPAILDMKTGTTPMGAIETMMINLGDVEIGRFLKMPTHAYMNLSDSKVPDAQAGFEGGMGALLAGLAGINMVSGPGMLDFESTQSIEKLVIDNEIVGMVKRLLRGVEDYGSPFASDILKDYAEKEELLSHPSTRKLFRKELFLTSPIIDRLSRDAWKEAGSKSTRKRAREQASKLIDKSSIKPIDDILAKELEKIVSKNF
;
A
#
# COMPACT_ATOMS: atom_id res chain seq x y z
N MET A 1 -4.34 -32.39 4.06
CA MET A 1 -5.42 -31.63 3.39
C MET A 1 -4.91 -30.24 3.11
N THR A 2 -5.24 -29.68 1.94
CA THR A 2 -4.85 -28.31 1.61
C THR A 2 -5.84 -27.38 2.29
N ILE A 3 -5.34 -26.46 3.14
CA ILE A 3 -6.16 -25.39 3.70
C ILE A 3 -6.64 -24.53 2.54
N ILE A 4 -7.95 -24.32 2.44
CA ILE A 4 -8.53 -23.44 1.41
C ILE A 4 -8.45 -22.02 1.93
N ARG A 5 -7.63 -21.18 1.30
CA ARG A 5 -7.61 -19.75 1.51
C ARG A 5 -8.88 -19.15 0.89
N PRO A 6 -9.69 -18.36 1.62
CA PRO A 6 -10.82 -17.64 1.05
C PRO A 6 -10.34 -16.65 -0.01
N GLN A 7 -11.07 -16.54 -1.13
CA GLN A 7 -10.76 -15.62 -2.23
C GLN A 7 -12.03 -14.95 -2.76
N ILE A 8 -11.87 -13.76 -3.34
CA ILE A 8 -12.91 -13.05 -4.07
C ILE A 8 -12.42 -12.78 -5.50
N LYS A 9 -13.35 -12.81 -6.47
CA LYS A 9 -13.13 -12.44 -7.87
C LYS A 9 -14.30 -11.63 -8.36
N VAL A 10 -14.03 -10.60 -9.17
CA VAL A 10 -15.05 -9.72 -9.79
C VAL A 10 -15.00 -9.79 -11.31
N LEU A 11 -13.94 -10.37 -11.91
CA LEU A 11 -13.78 -10.57 -13.35
C LEU A 11 -13.55 -12.05 -13.66
N ASP A 12 -14.14 -12.54 -14.74
CA ASP A 12 -13.78 -13.84 -15.32
C ASP A 12 -12.59 -13.71 -16.31
N GLU A 13 -12.08 -14.84 -16.78
CA GLU A 13 -10.91 -14.86 -17.68
C GLU A 13 -11.20 -14.23 -19.03
N ASP A 14 -12.44 -14.30 -19.54
CA ASP A 14 -12.83 -13.71 -20.82
C ASP A 14 -12.82 -12.17 -20.71
N TYR A 15 -13.38 -11.62 -19.63
CA TYR A 15 -13.35 -10.16 -19.39
C TYR A 15 -11.91 -9.66 -19.18
N LYS A 16 -11.06 -10.36 -18.45
CA LYS A 16 -9.64 -9.98 -18.29
C LYS A 16 -8.92 -9.91 -19.63
N ASN A 17 -9.11 -10.89 -20.50
CA ASN A 17 -8.55 -10.90 -21.85
C ASN A 17 -9.08 -9.74 -22.71
N LYS A 18 -10.39 -9.45 -22.65
CA LYS A 18 -11.00 -8.34 -23.39
C LYS A 18 -10.46 -6.98 -22.92
N ILE A 19 -10.38 -6.74 -21.60
CA ILE A 19 -9.81 -5.52 -21.02
C ILE A 19 -8.36 -5.33 -21.47
N PHE A 20 -7.54 -6.35 -21.36
CA PHE A 20 -6.13 -6.28 -21.74
C PHE A 20 -5.95 -5.98 -23.26
N ASN A 21 -6.70 -6.66 -24.11
CA ASN A 21 -6.62 -6.43 -25.55
C ASN A 21 -7.15 -5.04 -25.95
N GLU A 22 -8.22 -4.57 -25.30
CA GLU A 22 -8.74 -3.23 -25.53
C GLU A 22 -7.78 -2.15 -25.04
N ALA A 23 -7.14 -2.34 -23.88
CA ALA A 23 -6.11 -1.44 -23.38
C ALA A 23 -4.90 -1.32 -24.32
N LYS A 24 -4.43 -2.43 -24.90
CA LYS A 24 -3.39 -2.41 -25.96
C LYS A 24 -3.87 -1.68 -27.20
N ASN A 25 -5.10 -1.93 -27.65
CA ASN A 25 -5.68 -1.23 -28.81
C ASN A 25 -5.79 0.29 -28.55
N ILE A 26 -6.15 0.71 -27.32
CA ILE A 26 -6.16 2.13 -26.94
C ILE A 26 -4.75 2.73 -27.08
N LEU A 27 -3.72 2.06 -26.59
CA LEU A 27 -2.34 2.53 -26.71
C LEU A 27 -1.88 2.60 -28.17
N GLU A 28 -2.31 1.68 -29.02
CA GLU A 28 -1.92 1.60 -30.43
C GLU A 28 -2.68 2.60 -31.30
N THR A 29 -3.95 2.86 -31.03
CA THR A 29 -4.81 3.68 -31.92
C THR A 29 -5.09 5.08 -31.41
N GLN A 30 -5.23 5.28 -30.09
CA GLN A 30 -5.44 6.58 -29.44
C GLN A 30 -4.12 7.15 -28.89
N GLY A 31 -3.21 6.27 -28.48
CA GLY A 31 -1.90 6.60 -27.94
C GLY A 31 -1.95 7.23 -26.54
N VAL A 32 -0.79 7.46 -25.98
CA VAL A 32 -0.56 8.07 -24.67
C VAL A 32 0.22 9.37 -24.81
N PHE A 33 -0.14 10.38 -24.05
CA PHE A 33 0.55 11.67 -24.03
C PHE A 33 1.77 11.58 -23.09
N VAL A 34 2.96 11.94 -23.59
CA VAL A 34 4.22 11.89 -22.83
C VAL A 34 4.94 13.24 -22.94
N GLU A 35 5.28 13.83 -21.78
CA GLU A 35 5.94 15.16 -21.72
C GLU A 35 7.45 15.06 -21.50
N ASN A 36 7.98 13.96 -20.97
CA ASN A 36 9.37 13.81 -20.58
C ASN A 36 10.27 13.59 -21.80
N GLU A 37 11.35 14.37 -21.93
CA GLU A 37 12.27 14.33 -23.07
C GLU A 37 13.02 13.00 -23.18
N ASP A 38 13.49 12.43 -22.06
CA ASP A 38 14.18 11.13 -22.04
C ASP A 38 13.26 10.00 -22.52
N ALA A 39 11.99 10.02 -22.13
CA ALA A 39 11.01 9.04 -22.60
C ALA A 39 10.64 9.24 -24.08
N ILE A 40 10.58 10.47 -24.56
CA ILE A 40 10.37 10.80 -25.98
C ILE A 40 11.50 10.22 -26.83
N GLU A 41 12.74 10.43 -26.40
CA GLU A 41 13.92 9.85 -27.07
C GLU A 41 13.87 8.31 -27.01
N LEU A 42 13.61 7.74 -25.85
CA LEU A 42 13.49 6.31 -25.64
C LEU A 42 12.44 5.66 -26.55
N PHE A 43 11.26 6.26 -26.67
CA PHE A 43 10.19 5.77 -27.53
C PHE A 43 10.58 5.87 -29.02
N THR A 44 11.17 6.99 -29.42
CA THR A 44 11.64 7.21 -30.81
C THR A 44 12.71 6.20 -31.22
N MET A 45 13.68 5.94 -30.34
CA MET A 45 14.74 4.95 -30.58
C MET A 45 14.20 3.52 -30.72
N ASN A 46 13.05 3.22 -30.11
CA ASN A 46 12.36 1.91 -30.17
C ASN A 46 11.28 1.86 -31.27
N GLY A 47 11.23 2.86 -32.18
CA GLY A 47 10.32 2.86 -33.31
C GLY A 47 8.85 3.14 -32.97
N ILE A 48 8.56 3.66 -31.78
CA ILE A 48 7.20 4.08 -31.39
C ILE A 48 6.90 5.41 -32.10
N THR A 49 5.87 5.42 -32.91
CA THR A 49 5.48 6.60 -33.70
C THR A 49 4.71 7.59 -32.83
N HIS A 50 4.77 8.88 -33.14
CA HIS A 50 4.06 9.91 -32.42
C HIS A 50 3.45 10.98 -33.36
N LYS A 51 2.45 11.65 -32.82
CA LYS A 51 1.85 12.85 -33.37
C LYS A 51 1.47 13.79 -32.23
N ASP A 52 1.97 15.04 -32.28
CA ASP A 52 1.65 16.09 -31.30
C ASP A 52 1.85 15.61 -29.80
N SER A 53 3.02 15.08 -29.48
CA SER A 53 3.38 14.50 -28.17
C SER A 53 2.55 13.30 -27.71
N ARG A 54 1.72 12.74 -28.59
CA ARG A 54 0.97 11.52 -28.34
C ARG A 54 1.63 10.34 -29.03
N PHE A 55 2.07 9.36 -28.28
CA PHE A 55 2.82 8.20 -28.71
C PHE A 55 1.91 6.99 -28.88
N PHE A 56 1.99 6.33 -30.04
CA PHE A 56 1.18 5.17 -30.40
C PHE A 56 2.01 3.91 -30.18
N ILE A 57 1.77 3.24 -29.05
CA ILE A 57 2.59 2.10 -28.62
C ILE A 57 2.06 0.81 -29.24
N PRO A 58 2.84 0.13 -30.12
CA PRO A 58 2.43 -1.12 -30.73
C PRO A 58 2.22 -2.24 -29.69
N SER A 59 1.24 -3.10 -29.93
CA SER A 59 0.87 -4.20 -29.02
C SER A 59 2.03 -5.17 -28.78
N ASP A 60 2.88 -5.42 -29.78
CA ASP A 60 4.04 -6.32 -29.65
C ASP A 60 5.14 -5.73 -28.75
N ILE A 61 5.31 -4.41 -28.72
CA ILE A 61 6.21 -3.73 -27.76
C ILE A 61 5.68 -3.90 -26.34
N VAL A 62 4.37 -3.73 -26.12
CA VAL A 62 3.74 -3.96 -24.81
C VAL A 62 4.00 -5.40 -24.34
N ASP A 63 3.72 -6.39 -25.20
CA ASP A 63 3.89 -7.81 -24.88
C ASP A 63 5.35 -8.16 -24.58
N LYS A 64 6.31 -7.61 -25.35
CA LYS A 64 7.74 -7.77 -25.12
C LYS A 64 8.18 -7.17 -23.77
N CYS A 65 7.71 -5.99 -23.43
CA CYS A 65 8.01 -5.33 -22.17
C CYS A 65 7.44 -6.10 -20.98
N LEU A 66 6.18 -6.50 -21.04
CA LEU A 66 5.55 -7.35 -20.02
C LEU A 66 6.31 -8.64 -19.76
N GLY A 67 6.81 -9.29 -20.80
CA GLY A 67 7.60 -10.52 -20.70
C GLY A 67 8.92 -10.38 -19.94
N SER A 68 9.35 -9.16 -19.60
CA SER A 68 10.58 -8.90 -18.85
C SER A 68 10.35 -8.41 -17.41
N VAL A 69 9.11 -8.12 -17.01
CA VAL A 69 8.81 -7.67 -15.64
C VAL A 69 8.96 -8.84 -14.67
N PRO A 70 9.66 -8.67 -13.54
CA PRO A 70 9.70 -9.68 -12.49
C PRO A 70 8.32 -9.93 -11.88
N ASN A 71 8.00 -11.21 -11.61
CA ASN A 71 6.74 -11.62 -11.01
C ASN A 71 6.77 -11.68 -9.48
N GLU A 72 7.87 -11.29 -8.87
CA GLU A 72 8.12 -11.27 -7.42
C GLU A 72 9.02 -10.10 -7.08
N ILE A 73 8.73 -9.39 -6.00
CA ILE A 73 9.57 -8.32 -5.47
C ILE A 73 9.75 -8.54 -3.98
N LYS A 74 11.00 -8.66 -3.55
CA LYS A 74 11.36 -8.71 -2.14
C LYS A 74 11.77 -7.33 -1.67
N LEU A 75 11.23 -6.92 -0.52
CA LEU A 75 11.65 -5.70 0.17
C LEU A 75 12.39 -6.06 1.44
N PHE A 76 13.40 -5.28 1.73
CA PHE A 76 14.29 -5.51 2.86
C PHE A 76 14.19 -4.36 3.85
N ASP A 77 14.33 -4.67 5.12
CA ASP A 77 14.36 -3.65 6.17
C ASP A 77 15.62 -2.76 6.09
N ARG A 78 15.68 -1.74 6.92
CA ARG A 78 16.81 -0.81 6.99
C ARG A 78 18.15 -1.54 7.23
N GLU A 79 18.13 -2.67 7.91
CA GLU A 79 19.31 -3.49 8.22
C GLU A 79 19.68 -4.49 7.11
N GLY A 80 18.88 -4.61 6.06
CA GLY A 80 19.11 -5.51 4.92
C GLY A 80 18.62 -6.93 5.12
N ASN A 81 17.70 -7.18 6.08
CA ASN A 81 17.00 -8.46 6.22
C ASN A 81 15.73 -8.47 5.35
N GLU A 82 15.41 -9.61 4.72
CA GLU A 82 14.16 -9.77 3.99
C GLU A 82 12.97 -9.54 4.93
N HIS A 83 12.06 -8.64 4.57
CA HIS A 83 10.96 -8.22 5.41
C HIS A 83 9.60 -8.49 4.77
N ILE A 84 9.45 -8.22 3.48
CA ILE A 84 8.22 -8.36 2.69
C ILE A 84 8.55 -9.10 1.41
N ASN A 85 7.63 -9.95 0.94
CA ASN A 85 7.72 -10.56 -0.38
C ASN A 85 6.40 -10.38 -1.13
N LEU A 86 6.41 -9.53 -2.15
CA LEU A 86 5.25 -9.28 -3.01
C LEU A 86 5.15 -10.38 -4.06
N LYS A 87 4.41 -11.43 -3.76
CA LYS A 87 4.17 -12.57 -4.66
C LYS A 87 2.87 -13.30 -4.34
N ASN A 88 2.34 -13.99 -5.31
CA ASN A 88 1.16 -14.84 -5.16
C ASN A 88 0.01 -14.14 -4.42
N ASP A 89 -0.49 -14.77 -3.35
CA ASP A 89 -1.57 -14.24 -2.49
C ASP A 89 -1.04 -13.63 -1.17
N GLU A 90 0.25 -13.33 -1.05
CA GLU A 90 0.77 -12.65 0.13
C GLU A 90 0.25 -11.22 0.19
N VAL A 91 -0.21 -10.78 1.36
CA VAL A 91 -0.86 -9.47 1.55
C VAL A 91 -0.18 -8.74 2.68
N HIS A 92 0.32 -7.56 2.36
CA HIS A 92 1.02 -6.67 3.27
C HIS A 92 0.33 -5.31 3.30
N PHE A 93 0.49 -4.58 4.39
CA PHE A 93 -0.16 -3.29 4.60
C PHE A 93 0.85 -2.23 4.98
N ASP A 94 0.62 -1.02 4.46
CA ASP A 94 1.34 0.20 4.83
C ASP A 94 0.34 1.35 5.05
N PRO A 95 0.71 2.41 5.78
CA PRO A 95 -0.12 3.60 5.86
C PRO A 95 -0.20 4.26 4.48
N GLY A 96 -1.36 4.78 4.11
CA GLY A 96 -1.46 5.55 2.87
C GLY A 96 -0.50 6.74 2.86
N SER A 97 -0.18 7.29 1.68
CA SER A 97 0.83 8.33 1.53
C SER A 97 0.23 9.71 1.20
N ALA A 98 1.02 10.73 1.56
CA ALA A 98 0.87 12.12 1.14
C ALA A 98 -0.32 12.91 1.71
N ALA A 99 -0.86 12.54 2.86
CA ALA A 99 -1.86 13.36 3.55
C ALA A 99 -1.28 14.70 4.01
N ILE A 100 -2.04 15.80 3.82
CA ILE A 100 -1.62 17.16 4.19
C ILE A 100 -2.09 17.54 5.59
N PHE A 101 -3.05 16.79 6.15
CA PHE A 101 -3.60 17.02 7.48
C PHE A 101 -3.33 15.83 8.41
N ILE A 102 -3.40 16.13 9.70
CA ILE A 102 -3.41 15.12 10.77
C ILE A 102 -4.58 15.36 11.70
N LEU A 103 -5.25 14.29 12.10
CA LEU A 103 -6.16 14.35 13.26
C LEU A 103 -5.30 14.27 14.53
N ASP A 104 -5.16 15.41 15.19
CA ASP A 104 -4.33 15.53 16.39
C ASP A 104 -4.84 14.62 17.52
N VAL A 105 -3.99 13.72 17.99
CA VAL A 105 -4.35 12.72 19.01
C VAL A 105 -4.70 13.33 20.36
N ASN A 106 -4.20 14.53 20.66
CA ASN A 106 -4.42 15.21 21.93
C ASN A 106 -5.69 16.05 21.90
N THR A 107 -5.87 16.89 20.86
CA THR A 107 -7.02 17.79 20.76
C THR A 107 -8.23 17.14 20.09
N GLY A 108 -8.00 16.21 19.15
CA GLY A 108 -9.06 15.62 18.32
C GLY A 108 -9.48 16.52 17.16
N GLU A 109 -8.73 17.57 16.85
CA GLU A 109 -8.95 18.52 15.75
C GLU A 109 -8.11 18.13 14.54
N ILE A 110 -8.62 18.40 13.33
CA ILE A 110 -7.87 18.26 12.08
C ILE A 110 -7.08 19.55 11.85
N ARG A 111 -5.79 19.43 11.63
CA ARG A 111 -4.87 20.54 11.33
C ARG A 111 -3.81 20.13 10.33
N GLU A 112 -3.13 21.11 9.76
CA GLU A 112 -1.93 20.85 8.95
C GLU A 112 -0.88 20.06 9.75
N ALA A 113 -0.22 19.13 9.07
CA ALA A 113 0.81 18.31 9.69
C ALA A 113 2.13 19.07 9.90
N LEU A 114 2.87 18.69 10.93
CA LEU A 114 4.21 19.19 11.25
C LEU A 114 5.20 18.01 11.23
N THR A 115 6.49 18.31 11.11
CA THR A 115 7.56 17.29 11.14
C THR A 115 7.45 16.37 12.36
N GLU A 116 7.16 16.92 13.53
CA GLU A 116 7.01 16.15 14.77
C GLU A 116 5.86 15.14 14.70
N ASP A 117 4.77 15.46 14.00
CA ASP A 117 3.66 14.52 13.80
C ASP A 117 4.11 13.31 13.00
N PHE A 118 4.94 13.53 11.97
CA PHE A 118 5.44 12.42 11.16
C PHE A 118 6.49 11.58 11.93
N VAL A 119 7.29 12.20 12.80
CA VAL A 119 8.18 11.45 13.72
C VAL A 119 7.36 10.55 14.65
N ARG A 120 6.31 11.10 15.29
CA ARG A 120 5.40 10.31 16.16
C ARG A 120 4.70 9.19 15.39
N PHE A 121 4.18 9.52 14.20
CA PHE A 121 3.53 8.56 13.31
C PHE A 121 4.47 7.40 12.94
N SER A 122 5.69 7.70 12.51
CA SER A 122 6.70 6.71 12.12
C SER A 122 7.08 5.77 13.28
N LYS A 123 7.23 6.30 14.49
CA LYS A 123 7.46 5.49 15.70
C LYS A 123 6.30 4.55 16.03
N VAL A 124 5.07 4.98 15.77
CA VAL A 124 3.90 4.11 15.95
C VAL A 124 3.88 3.01 14.90
N VAL A 125 4.08 3.32 13.61
CA VAL A 125 4.14 2.33 12.52
C VAL A 125 5.19 1.26 12.81
N GLU A 126 6.38 1.64 13.29
CA GLU A 126 7.43 0.69 13.66
C GLU A 126 6.94 -0.41 14.60
N GLN A 127 6.05 -0.06 15.53
CA GLN A 127 5.60 -0.95 16.60
C GLN A 127 4.31 -1.74 16.27
N LEU A 128 3.66 -1.46 15.15
CA LEU A 128 2.44 -2.15 14.73
C LEU A 128 2.77 -3.44 14.00
N GLU A 129 2.35 -4.57 14.54
CA GLU A 129 2.69 -5.91 14.03
C GLU A 129 2.16 -6.18 12.62
N HIS A 130 0.96 -5.68 12.34
CA HIS A 130 0.24 -6.02 11.11
C HIS A 130 0.38 -4.97 10.00
N ILE A 131 1.03 -3.84 10.29
CA ILE A 131 1.46 -2.82 9.32
C ILE A 131 2.93 -3.09 9.02
N GLU A 132 3.23 -3.66 7.86
CA GLU A 132 4.53 -4.27 7.58
C GLU A 132 5.48 -3.36 6.81
N ALA A 133 4.98 -2.28 6.20
CA ALA A 133 5.80 -1.25 5.61
C ALA A 133 5.49 0.12 6.23
N GLN A 134 6.43 1.03 6.10
CA GLN A 134 6.24 2.46 6.36
C GLN A 134 5.87 3.14 5.05
N SER A 135 5.21 4.29 5.10
CA SER A 135 5.08 5.19 3.96
C SER A 135 5.51 6.60 4.32
N THR A 136 5.76 7.43 3.33
CA THR A 136 5.95 8.87 3.53
C THR A 136 4.58 9.54 3.73
N ALA A 137 3.88 9.16 4.80
CA ALA A 137 2.46 9.31 5.05
C ALA A 137 1.96 10.75 5.15
N LEU A 138 2.82 11.69 5.55
CA LEU A 138 2.43 13.08 5.81
C LEU A 138 3.29 14.06 5.02
N ILE A 139 2.64 15.08 4.44
CA ILE A 139 3.27 16.29 3.94
C ILE A 139 3.12 17.35 5.03
N TYR A 140 4.21 17.75 5.65
CA TYR A 140 4.20 18.75 6.71
C TYR A 140 4.67 20.11 6.19
N ASN A 141 4.19 21.20 6.81
CA ASN A 141 4.36 22.57 6.31
C ASN A 141 5.51 23.36 6.95
N ASP A 142 6.20 22.80 7.94
CA ASP A 142 7.30 23.41 8.67
C ASP A 142 8.69 23.15 8.05
N VAL A 143 8.72 22.56 6.84
CA VAL A 143 9.93 22.33 6.04
C VAL A 143 9.76 22.96 4.64
N PRO A 144 10.81 23.58 4.07
CA PRO A 144 10.74 24.15 2.73
C PRO A 144 10.27 23.11 1.68
N LYS A 145 9.38 23.53 0.76
CA LYS A 145 8.82 22.63 -0.27
C LYS A 145 9.88 21.90 -1.08
N ILE A 146 11.05 22.50 -1.29
CA ILE A 146 12.17 21.92 -2.03
C ILE A 146 12.75 20.68 -1.32
N ALA A 147 12.59 20.59 -0.01
CA ALA A 147 13.14 19.52 0.82
C ALA A 147 12.10 18.45 1.22
N GLN A 148 10.80 18.70 1.01
CA GLN A 148 9.74 17.85 1.55
C GLN A 148 9.85 16.38 1.15
N ASP A 149 10.25 16.05 -0.08
CA ASP A 149 10.33 14.66 -0.56
C ASP A 149 11.38 13.86 0.22
N TRP A 150 12.63 14.27 0.08
CA TRP A 150 13.75 13.56 0.68
C TRP A 150 13.77 13.70 2.22
N HIS A 151 13.25 14.82 2.78
CA HIS A 151 13.17 14.96 4.23
C HIS A 151 12.13 14.02 4.85
N ARG A 152 11.00 13.75 4.17
CA ARG A 152 10.05 12.70 4.59
C ARG A 152 10.71 11.33 4.62
N LEU A 153 11.49 10.98 3.59
CA LEU A 153 12.23 9.72 3.57
C LEU A 153 13.25 9.65 4.71
N TYR A 154 13.98 10.76 4.98
CA TYR A 154 14.89 10.87 6.12
C TYR A 154 14.19 10.57 7.46
N ILE A 155 13.03 11.19 7.71
CA ILE A 155 12.25 10.93 8.94
C ILE A 155 11.79 9.48 9.02
N ALA A 156 11.29 8.91 7.91
CA ALA A 156 10.87 7.51 7.85
C ALA A 156 12.03 6.55 8.20
N LEU A 157 13.17 6.70 7.53
CA LEU A 157 14.36 5.87 7.75
C LEU A 157 14.95 6.02 9.16
N SER A 158 14.87 7.22 9.74
CA SER A 158 15.42 7.48 11.08
C SER A 158 14.56 6.89 12.20
N ASN A 159 13.23 6.80 12.02
CA ASN A 159 12.29 6.43 13.07
C ASN A 159 11.59 5.09 12.86
N CYS A 160 11.80 4.42 11.73
CA CYS A 160 11.22 3.11 11.43
C CYS A 160 12.24 2.24 10.67
N TYR A 161 12.33 0.96 11.03
CA TYR A 161 13.24 0.03 10.35
C TYR A 161 12.60 -0.63 9.12
N LYS A 162 11.27 -0.58 8.99
CA LYS A 162 10.50 -1.25 7.92
C LYS A 162 10.80 -0.65 6.55
N PRO A 163 10.61 -1.41 5.44
CA PRO A 163 10.68 -0.85 4.10
C PRO A 163 9.69 0.30 3.91
N VAL A 164 9.98 1.20 2.96
CA VAL A 164 9.24 2.47 2.81
C VAL A 164 8.58 2.57 1.45
N ILE A 165 7.29 2.85 1.43
CA ILE A 165 6.56 3.28 0.22
C ILE A 165 6.67 4.81 0.16
N THR A 166 7.16 5.34 -0.97
CA THR A 166 7.48 6.77 -1.10
C THR A 166 7.29 7.25 -2.54
N GLY A 167 7.40 8.54 -2.76
CA GLY A 167 7.31 9.14 -4.09
C GLY A 167 8.01 10.50 -4.12
N THR A 168 8.23 11.03 -5.31
CA THR A 168 8.86 12.34 -5.54
C THR A 168 7.82 13.37 -5.99
N PHE A 169 7.96 14.60 -5.52
CA PHE A 169 7.22 15.76 -5.99
C PHE A 169 8.08 16.68 -6.87
N ARG A 170 9.37 16.33 -7.02
CA ARG A 170 10.34 17.04 -7.83
C ARG A 170 11.35 16.06 -8.42
N LYS A 171 11.77 16.29 -9.67
CA LYS A 171 12.74 15.42 -10.39
C LYS A 171 14.08 15.35 -9.64
N GLU A 172 14.54 16.48 -9.10
CA GLU A 172 15.84 16.59 -8.43
C GLU A 172 15.90 15.79 -7.11
N SER A 173 14.74 15.52 -6.50
CA SER A 173 14.67 14.86 -5.19
C SER A 173 15.13 13.41 -5.24
N PHE A 174 14.94 12.70 -6.37
CA PHE A 174 15.27 11.29 -6.48
C PHE A 174 16.74 11.00 -6.17
N SER A 175 17.67 11.82 -6.65
CA SER A 175 19.10 11.63 -6.40
C SER A 175 19.45 11.65 -4.91
N THR A 176 18.90 12.61 -4.16
CA THR A 176 19.08 12.70 -2.71
C THR A 176 18.43 11.52 -1.97
N MET A 177 17.22 11.13 -2.39
CA MET A 177 16.54 9.96 -1.83
C MET A 177 17.32 8.68 -2.09
N LYS A 178 17.86 8.48 -3.30
CA LYS A 178 18.75 7.36 -3.63
C LYS A 178 20.02 7.37 -2.77
N GLU A 179 20.65 8.53 -2.53
CA GLU A 179 21.81 8.67 -1.64
C GLU A 179 21.49 8.17 -0.22
N MET A 180 20.30 8.51 0.33
CA MET A 180 19.83 8.00 1.63
C MET A 180 19.61 6.48 1.64
N LEU A 181 19.02 5.92 0.58
CA LEU A 181 18.82 4.48 0.46
C LEU A 181 20.17 3.73 0.34
N LEU A 182 21.14 4.32 -0.36
CA LEU A 182 22.51 3.79 -0.46
C LEU A 182 23.23 3.81 0.87
N ALA A 183 23.00 4.81 1.73
CA ALA A 183 23.58 4.82 3.08
C ALA A 183 23.14 3.61 3.92
N CYS A 184 21.97 3.01 3.63
CA CYS A 184 21.49 1.78 4.24
C CYS A 184 22.04 0.49 3.58
N ARG A 185 22.90 0.58 2.56
CA ARG A 185 23.41 -0.54 1.74
C ARG A 185 24.90 -0.39 1.46
N LEU A 186 25.52 -1.48 1.05
CA LEU A 186 26.97 -1.49 0.79
C LEU A 186 27.33 -0.90 -0.59
N SER A 187 26.41 -0.92 -1.54
CA SER A 187 26.63 -0.48 -2.91
C SER A 187 25.32 -0.36 -3.70
N GLU A 188 25.35 0.23 -4.91
CA GLU A 188 24.22 0.24 -5.83
C GLU A 188 23.73 -1.18 -6.18
N ASN A 189 24.65 -2.12 -6.37
CA ASN A 189 24.29 -3.51 -6.64
C ASN A 189 23.63 -4.19 -5.43
N ASP A 190 24.01 -3.83 -4.21
CA ASP A 190 23.34 -4.31 -3.00
C ASP A 190 21.96 -3.69 -2.86
N LEU A 191 21.79 -2.39 -3.14
CA LEU A 191 20.51 -1.73 -3.16
C LEU A 191 19.55 -2.34 -4.20
N ALA A 192 20.04 -2.63 -5.41
CA ALA A 192 19.27 -3.28 -6.46
C ALA A 192 18.81 -4.71 -6.08
N LYS A 193 19.62 -5.45 -5.31
CA LYS A 193 19.28 -6.80 -4.84
C LYS A 193 18.45 -6.81 -3.56
N LYS A 194 18.58 -5.76 -2.75
CA LYS A 194 17.92 -5.60 -1.47
C LYS A 194 17.22 -4.23 -1.38
N PRO A 195 16.25 -3.95 -2.25
CA PRO A 195 15.55 -2.67 -2.20
C PRO A 195 14.82 -2.53 -0.87
N LEU A 196 14.89 -1.32 -0.29
CA LEU A 196 14.18 -0.99 0.95
C LEU A 196 13.09 0.06 0.73
N ALA A 197 12.88 0.47 -0.51
CA ALA A 197 11.80 1.39 -0.87
C ALA A 197 11.14 0.99 -2.19
N ILE A 198 9.87 1.39 -2.34
CA ILE A 198 9.12 1.44 -3.60
C ILE A 198 8.82 2.91 -3.88
N PHE A 199 8.95 3.33 -5.14
CA PHE A 199 8.62 4.69 -5.57
C PHE A 199 7.30 4.71 -6.33
N ASP A 200 6.34 5.47 -5.80
CA ASP A 200 5.05 5.73 -6.43
C ASP A 200 5.22 6.58 -7.68
N ALA A 201 4.51 6.21 -8.73
CA ALA A 201 4.44 6.95 -9.98
C ALA A 201 2.97 7.14 -10.39
N CYS A 202 2.49 8.38 -10.33
CA CYS A 202 1.08 8.72 -10.56
C CYS A 202 0.88 9.33 -11.95
N PRO A 203 0.53 8.55 -12.99
CA PRO A 203 0.13 9.13 -14.28
C PRO A 203 -1.14 9.97 -14.12
N SER A 204 -1.34 10.91 -15.03
CA SER A 204 -2.48 11.85 -15.00
C SER A 204 -3.58 11.36 -15.98
N PRO A 205 -4.71 10.82 -15.49
CA PRO A 205 -5.81 10.42 -16.34
C PRO A 205 -6.45 11.62 -17.09
N PRO A 206 -6.92 11.43 -18.34
CA PRO A 206 -6.80 10.21 -19.13
C PRO A 206 -5.48 10.15 -19.94
N LEU A 207 -4.84 8.99 -19.91
CA LEU A 207 -3.74 8.60 -20.82
C LEU A 207 -2.59 9.61 -20.92
N LYS A 208 -2.14 10.17 -19.77
CA LYS A 208 -1.05 11.15 -19.73
C LYS A 208 0.03 10.76 -18.72
N TRP A 209 1.28 10.77 -19.19
CA TRP A 209 2.48 10.65 -18.39
C TRP A 209 3.21 12.00 -18.34
N SER A 210 3.13 12.69 -17.21
CA SER A 210 3.77 13.99 -17.01
C SER A 210 5.28 13.85 -16.96
N ASP A 211 5.98 14.96 -17.16
CA ASP A 211 7.44 15.01 -17.11
C ASP A 211 8.00 14.46 -15.76
N LEU A 212 7.43 14.90 -14.64
CA LEU A 212 7.85 14.44 -13.33
C LEU A 212 7.62 12.94 -13.12
N THR A 213 6.41 12.45 -13.37
CA THR A 213 6.04 11.05 -13.13
C THR A 213 6.86 10.11 -14.01
N THR A 214 7.06 10.49 -15.25
CA THR A 214 7.87 9.72 -16.18
C THR A 214 9.34 9.66 -15.76
N GLN A 215 9.90 10.79 -15.30
CA GLN A 215 11.27 10.83 -14.79
C GLN A 215 11.45 9.93 -13.56
N SER A 216 10.48 9.95 -12.64
CA SER A 216 10.53 9.08 -11.46
C SER A 216 10.64 7.58 -11.84
N VAL A 217 9.88 7.15 -12.85
CA VAL A 217 9.95 5.77 -13.36
C VAL A 217 11.30 5.48 -14.03
N ILE A 218 11.82 6.40 -14.83
CA ILE A 218 13.13 6.26 -15.51
C ILE A 218 14.26 6.14 -14.46
N ASP A 219 14.27 7.01 -13.47
CA ASP A 219 15.29 7.05 -12.43
C ASP A 219 15.27 5.78 -11.55
N ALA A 220 14.09 5.34 -11.14
CA ALA A 220 13.90 4.12 -10.38
C ALA A 220 14.29 2.88 -11.19
N ALA A 221 13.83 2.77 -12.43
CA ALA A 221 14.18 1.67 -13.33
C ALA A 221 15.70 1.60 -13.59
N SER A 222 16.35 2.73 -13.87
CA SER A 222 17.80 2.82 -14.08
C SER A 222 18.58 2.35 -12.87
N SER A 223 18.04 2.58 -11.67
CA SER A 223 18.62 2.19 -10.39
C SER A 223 18.19 0.79 -9.91
N MET A 224 17.33 0.10 -10.66
CA MET A 224 16.71 -1.19 -10.28
C MET A 224 15.98 -1.11 -8.92
N ILE A 225 15.47 0.05 -8.58
CA ILE A 225 14.59 0.26 -7.41
C ILE A 225 13.15 0.05 -7.87
N PRO A 226 12.30 -0.68 -7.12
CA PRO A 226 10.92 -0.90 -7.50
C PRO A 226 10.13 0.40 -7.69
N SER A 227 9.36 0.49 -8.78
CA SER A 227 8.33 1.50 -8.98
C SER A 227 6.94 0.89 -8.84
N GLU A 228 6.01 1.66 -8.28
CA GLU A 228 4.61 1.32 -8.17
C GLU A 228 3.78 2.31 -8.98
N PHE A 229 2.93 1.80 -9.85
CA PHE A 229 2.03 2.67 -10.60
C PHE A 229 0.79 2.98 -9.77
N VAL A 230 0.49 4.26 -9.59
CA VAL A 230 -0.69 4.76 -8.89
C VAL A 230 -1.52 5.58 -9.88
N SER A 231 -2.05 4.92 -10.92
CA SER A 231 -3.01 5.54 -11.82
C SER A 231 -4.35 5.77 -11.11
N MET A 232 -4.92 6.96 -11.26
CA MET A 232 -6.13 7.40 -10.55
C MET A 232 -7.24 7.86 -11.52
N PRO A 233 -7.70 7.03 -12.45
CA PRO A 233 -8.84 7.38 -13.29
C PRO A 233 -10.10 7.47 -12.44
N LEU A 234 -10.85 8.56 -12.62
CA LEU A 234 -12.04 8.86 -11.85
C LEU A 234 -13.28 8.61 -12.71
N ALA A 235 -13.99 7.51 -12.44
CA ALA A 235 -15.17 7.12 -13.19
C ALA A 235 -16.24 8.21 -13.15
N GLY A 236 -16.64 8.69 -14.32
CA GLY A 236 -17.55 9.81 -14.49
C GLY A 236 -16.91 11.20 -14.60
N ALA A 237 -15.58 11.30 -14.43
CA ALA A 237 -14.85 12.56 -14.61
C ALA A 237 -13.65 12.41 -15.56
N SER A 238 -12.58 11.73 -15.16
CA SER A 238 -11.39 11.49 -15.98
C SER A 238 -11.34 10.08 -16.59
N ALA A 239 -12.40 9.28 -16.40
CA ALA A 239 -12.57 7.96 -16.99
C ALA A 239 -14.05 7.72 -17.37
N PRO A 240 -14.34 6.70 -18.22
CA PRO A 240 -15.70 6.26 -18.48
C PRO A 240 -16.46 5.97 -17.18
N MET A 241 -17.77 6.27 -17.15
CA MET A 241 -18.60 6.03 -15.95
C MET A 241 -18.75 4.54 -15.63
N SER A 242 -18.67 3.66 -16.62
CA SER A 242 -18.72 2.22 -16.36
C SER A 242 -17.47 1.73 -15.65
N LEU A 243 -17.64 0.92 -14.60
CA LEU A 243 -16.51 0.40 -13.82
C LEU A 243 -15.52 -0.37 -14.70
N ILE A 244 -16.02 -1.19 -15.63
CA ILE A 244 -15.18 -1.93 -16.58
C ILE A 244 -14.40 -1.00 -17.53
N GLY A 245 -15.02 0.11 -17.98
CA GLY A 245 -14.34 1.13 -18.80
C GLY A 245 -13.25 1.86 -18.02
N CYS A 246 -13.47 2.14 -16.73
CA CYS A 246 -12.48 2.72 -15.84
C CYS A 246 -11.28 1.76 -15.65
N ILE A 247 -11.54 0.48 -15.40
CA ILE A 247 -10.50 -0.58 -15.31
C ILE A 247 -9.71 -0.68 -16.63
N THR A 248 -10.40 -0.60 -17.79
CA THR A 248 -9.74 -0.68 -19.09
C THR A 248 -8.81 0.51 -19.34
N GLN A 249 -9.22 1.73 -19.00
CA GLN A 249 -8.40 2.92 -19.10
C GLN A 249 -7.20 2.83 -18.14
N HIS A 250 -7.42 2.45 -16.89
CA HIS A 250 -6.36 2.20 -15.90
C HIS A 250 -5.32 1.21 -16.45
N CYS A 251 -5.78 0.11 -17.04
CA CYS A 251 -4.92 -0.88 -17.67
C CYS A 251 -4.03 -0.24 -18.77
N ALA A 252 -4.61 0.58 -19.65
CA ALA A 252 -3.84 1.26 -20.70
C ALA A 252 -2.79 2.23 -20.13
N GLU A 253 -3.16 3.03 -19.13
CA GLU A 253 -2.24 3.97 -18.47
C GLU A 253 -1.07 3.24 -17.81
N SER A 254 -1.34 2.17 -17.08
CA SER A 254 -0.31 1.37 -16.40
C SER A 254 0.58 0.60 -17.40
N LEU A 255 0.03 0.07 -18.49
CA LEU A 255 0.82 -0.56 -19.56
C LEU A 255 1.81 0.41 -20.20
N ALA A 256 1.45 1.67 -20.38
CA ALA A 256 2.38 2.68 -20.87
C ALA A 256 3.58 2.86 -19.90
N GLY A 257 3.32 2.86 -18.59
CA GLY A 257 4.36 2.87 -17.55
C GLY A 257 5.27 1.66 -17.61
N VAL A 258 4.71 0.46 -17.83
CA VAL A 258 5.49 -0.77 -18.04
C VAL A 258 6.45 -0.59 -19.21
N VAL A 259 5.98 -0.04 -20.33
CA VAL A 259 6.82 0.19 -21.51
C VAL A 259 7.94 1.18 -21.20
N ILE A 260 7.65 2.32 -20.54
CA ILE A 260 8.67 3.29 -20.12
C ILE A 260 9.74 2.61 -19.27
N ALA A 261 9.37 1.90 -18.23
CA ALA A 261 10.31 1.27 -17.31
C ALA A 261 11.16 0.18 -17.99
N GLN A 262 10.52 -0.70 -18.77
CA GLN A 262 11.23 -1.85 -19.38
C GLN A 262 12.10 -1.47 -20.57
N LEU A 263 11.76 -0.41 -21.30
CA LEU A 263 12.63 0.17 -22.32
C LEU A 263 13.82 0.91 -21.69
N THR A 264 13.62 1.58 -20.55
CA THR A 264 14.70 2.19 -19.77
C THR A 264 15.67 1.14 -19.26
N LYS A 265 15.14 0.11 -18.57
CA LYS A 265 15.95 -0.98 -18.03
C LYS A 265 15.16 -2.29 -18.03
N LYS A 266 15.53 -3.19 -18.91
CA LYS A 266 14.92 -4.53 -18.96
C LYS A 266 15.08 -5.24 -17.62
N GLY A 267 13.97 -5.75 -17.09
CA GLY A 267 13.91 -6.43 -15.79
C GLY A 267 13.75 -5.48 -14.60
N ALA A 268 13.52 -4.17 -14.81
CA ALA A 268 13.18 -3.25 -13.75
C ALA A 268 11.96 -3.75 -12.96
N PRO A 269 12.02 -3.80 -11.62
CA PRO A 269 10.93 -4.30 -10.80
C PRO A 269 9.77 -3.30 -10.77
N LEU A 270 8.55 -3.79 -11.00
CA LEU A 270 7.33 -2.98 -11.08
C LEU A 270 6.22 -3.61 -10.26
N VAL A 271 5.45 -2.77 -9.57
CA VAL A 271 4.19 -3.12 -8.90
C VAL A 271 3.04 -2.54 -9.70
N TRP A 272 2.11 -3.38 -10.08
CA TRP A 272 0.87 -2.99 -10.75
C TRP A 272 -0.11 -2.47 -9.72
N GLY A 273 -0.45 -1.21 -9.77
CA GLY A 273 -1.33 -0.63 -8.76
C GLY A 273 -2.08 0.58 -9.24
N GLY A 274 -2.86 1.13 -8.34
CA GLY A 274 -3.66 2.29 -8.60
C GLY A 274 -4.45 2.75 -7.39
N SER A 275 -5.08 3.89 -7.58
CA SER A 275 -6.10 4.44 -6.70
C SER A 275 -7.31 4.90 -7.55
N PRO A 276 -7.80 4.07 -8.51
CA PRO A 276 -8.96 4.45 -9.30
C PRO A 276 -10.18 4.58 -8.40
N ALA A 277 -11.04 5.56 -8.70
CA ALA A 277 -12.21 5.85 -7.87
C ALA A 277 -13.42 6.26 -8.71
N ILE A 278 -14.53 6.58 -8.05
CA ILE A 278 -15.70 7.19 -8.67
C ILE A 278 -15.80 8.68 -8.33
N LEU A 279 -16.47 9.45 -9.18
CA LEU A 279 -16.99 10.75 -8.81
C LEU A 279 -18.37 10.56 -8.18
N ASP A 280 -18.57 10.98 -6.93
CA ASP A 280 -19.92 11.10 -6.38
C ASP A 280 -20.61 12.32 -7.00
N MET A 281 -21.56 12.03 -7.91
CA MET A 281 -22.32 13.07 -8.64
C MET A 281 -23.19 13.92 -7.74
N LYS A 282 -23.48 13.48 -6.51
CA LYS A 282 -24.31 14.21 -5.56
C LYS A 282 -23.49 15.27 -4.79
N THR A 283 -22.31 14.93 -4.40
CA THR A 283 -21.43 15.76 -3.55
C THR A 283 -20.31 16.43 -4.33
N GLY A 284 -19.97 15.93 -5.51
CA GLY A 284 -18.82 16.37 -6.31
C GLY A 284 -17.47 15.95 -5.70
N THR A 285 -17.46 14.95 -4.81
CA THR A 285 -16.24 14.44 -4.14
C THR A 285 -15.79 13.12 -4.76
N THR A 286 -14.60 12.68 -4.39
CA THR A 286 -14.01 11.40 -4.80
C THR A 286 -14.01 10.45 -3.61
N PRO A 287 -15.07 9.65 -3.38
CA PRO A 287 -15.16 8.77 -2.23
C PRO A 287 -14.26 7.54 -2.42
N MET A 288 -13.19 7.51 -1.64
CA MET A 288 -12.24 6.41 -1.64
C MET A 288 -12.77 5.18 -0.86
N GLY A 289 -13.67 5.42 0.11
CA GLY A 289 -14.37 4.38 0.87
C GLY A 289 -15.62 3.81 0.20
N ALA A 290 -16.00 4.30 -1.00
CA ALA A 290 -17.18 3.80 -1.71
C ALA A 290 -17.01 2.37 -2.22
N ILE A 291 -18.11 1.59 -2.21
CA ILE A 291 -18.05 0.19 -2.64
C ILE A 291 -17.67 0.04 -4.12
N GLU A 292 -18.10 0.95 -4.98
CA GLU A 292 -17.76 0.98 -6.40
C GLU A 292 -16.27 1.27 -6.60
N THR A 293 -15.67 2.14 -5.80
CA THR A 293 -14.22 2.37 -5.75
C THR A 293 -13.49 1.08 -5.38
N MET A 294 -13.94 0.37 -4.34
CA MET A 294 -13.38 -0.93 -3.98
C MET A 294 -13.51 -1.94 -5.12
N MET A 295 -14.64 -1.97 -5.84
CA MET A 295 -14.87 -2.88 -6.98
C MET A 295 -13.93 -2.60 -8.14
N ILE A 296 -13.65 -1.32 -8.47
CA ILE A 296 -12.69 -0.95 -9.51
C ILE A 296 -11.28 -1.42 -9.11
N ASN A 297 -10.87 -1.18 -7.86
CA ASN A 297 -9.58 -1.64 -7.34
C ASN A 297 -9.44 -3.17 -7.38
N LEU A 298 -10.49 -3.92 -7.05
CA LEU A 298 -10.49 -5.38 -7.16
C LEU A 298 -10.28 -5.84 -8.62
N GLY A 299 -11.02 -5.22 -9.56
CA GLY A 299 -10.88 -5.54 -10.99
C GLY A 299 -9.50 -5.21 -11.53
N ASP A 300 -8.94 -4.08 -11.12
CA ASP A 300 -7.61 -3.65 -11.50
C ASP A 300 -6.52 -4.61 -11.00
N VAL A 301 -6.59 -5.00 -9.74
CA VAL A 301 -5.69 -6.00 -9.16
C VAL A 301 -5.81 -7.36 -9.88
N GLU A 302 -7.01 -7.77 -10.28
CA GLU A 302 -7.18 -9.00 -11.07
C GLU A 302 -6.51 -8.91 -12.44
N ILE A 303 -6.44 -7.72 -13.07
CA ILE A 303 -5.66 -7.50 -14.29
C ILE A 303 -4.16 -7.62 -13.98
N GLY A 304 -3.65 -6.99 -12.92
CA GLY A 304 -2.24 -7.11 -12.52
C GLY A 304 -1.82 -8.57 -12.29
N ARG A 305 -2.67 -9.34 -11.59
CA ARG A 305 -2.45 -10.77 -11.36
C ARG A 305 -2.53 -11.61 -12.65
N PHE A 306 -3.44 -11.28 -13.55
CA PHE A 306 -3.51 -11.89 -14.88
C PHE A 306 -2.21 -11.65 -15.67
N LEU A 307 -1.61 -10.48 -15.54
CA LEU A 307 -0.31 -10.13 -16.12
C LEU A 307 0.89 -10.68 -15.32
N LYS A 308 0.65 -11.40 -14.21
CA LYS A 308 1.66 -12.00 -13.32
C LYS A 308 2.59 -10.97 -12.67
N MET A 309 2.08 -9.79 -12.39
CA MET A 309 2.81 -8.73 -11.69
C MET A 309 2.43 -8.72 -10.20
N PRO A 310 3.34 -8.32 -9.30
CA PRO A 310 2.97 -7.90 -7.96
C PRO A 310 1.95 -6.77 -8.01
N THR A 311 1.03 -6.71 -7.06
CA THR A 311 -0.12 -5.79 -7.11
C THR A 311 -0.19 -4.88 -5.88
N HIS A 312 -0.78 -3.69 -6.10
CA HIS A 312 -1.06 -2.71 -5.07
C HIS A 312 -2.47 -2.13 -5.23
N ALA A 313 -3.07 -1.66 -4.14
CA ALA A 313 -4.26 -0.80 -4.19
C ALA A 313 -4.41 0.03 -2.92
N TYR A 314 -5.05 1.20 -3.05
CA TYR A 314 -5.47 2.02 -1.92
C TYR A 314 -6.79 1.46 -1.36
N MET A 315 -6.70 0.76 -0.23
CA MET A 315 -7.85 0.18 0.50
C MET A 315 -7.59 0.24 2.01
N ASN A 316 -8.57 -0.11 2.86
CA ASN A 316 -8.50 0.04 4.31
C ASN A 316 -8.44 1.51 4.79
N LEU A 317 -8.94 2.42 3.98
CA LEU A 317 -9.08 3.84 4.29
C LEU A 317 -10.55 4.23 4.49
N SER A 318 -10.84 5.50 4.79
CA SER A 318 -12.23 5.96 4.96
C SER A 318 -12.42 7.42 4.55
N ASP A 319 -13.62 7.73 4.07
CA ASP A 319 -14.06 9.08 3.76
C ASP A 319 -14.55 9.85 5.01
N SER A 320 -14.70 9.16 6.15
CA SER A 320 -15.03 9.80 7.42
C SER A 320 -13.93 10.77 7.88
N LYS A 321 -14.32 11.82 8.57
CA LYS A 321 -13.40 12.86 9.11
C LYS A 321 -12.86 12.50 10.48
N VAL A 322 -13.40 11.45 11.09
CA VAL A 322 -13.04 10.99 12.43
C VAL A 322 -13.13 9.46 12.51
N PRO A 323 -12.39 8.81 13.44
CA PRO A 323 -12.52 7.36 13.67
C PRO A 323 -13.85 7.01 14.35
N ASP A 324 -14.90 6.93 13.55
CA ASP A 324 -16.28 6.59 13.96
C ASP A 324 -16.74 5.25 13.33
N ALA A 325 -18.04 5.02 13.31
CA ALA A 325 -18.60 3.79 12.74
C ALA A 325 -18.36 3.71 11.21
N GLN A 326 -18.41 4.85 10.49
CA GLN A 326 -18.11 4.89 9.07
C GLN A 326 -16.65 4.50 8.81
N ALA A 327 -15.72 5.07 9.54
CA ALA A 327 -14.30 4.71 9.45
C ALA A 327 -14.05 3.21 9.71
N GLY A 328 -14.81 2.63 10.65
CA GLY A 328 -14.71 1.22 10.99
C GLY A 328 -15.22 0.29 9.90
N PHE A 329 -16.39 0.57 9.29
CA PHE A 329 -16.92 -0.33 8.27
C PHE A 329 -16.27 -0.14 6.89
N GLU A 330 -15.92 1.08 6.48
CA GLU A 330 -15.20 1.33 5.23
C GLU A 330 -13.78 0.72 5.29
N GLY A 331 -13.03 1.02 6.35
CA GLY A 331 -11.70 0.45 6.57
C GLY A 331 -11.74 -1.07 6.70
N GLY A 332 -12.67 -1.61 7.51
CA GLY A 332 -12.83 -3.05 7.69
C GLY A 332 -13.21 -3.80 6.42
N MET A 333 -14.15 -3.26 5.64
CA MET A 333 -14.56 -3.83 4.36
C MET A 333 -13.42 -3.77 3.34
N GLY A 334 -12.74 -2.62 3.22
CA GLY A 334 -11.60 -2.45 2.33
C GLY A 334 -10.47 -3.43 2.65
N ALA A 335 -10.06 -3.55 3.91
CA ALA A 335 -9.03 -4.51 4.32
C ALA A 335 -9.42 -5.96 4.04
N LEU A 336 -10.67 -6.32 4.31
CA LEU A 336 -11.19 -7.67 4.07
C LEU A 336 -11.17 -8.01 2.58
N LEU A 337 -11.70 -7.13 1.74
CA LEU A 337 -11.72 -7.31 0.29
C LEU A 337 -10.30 -7.38 -0.29
N ALA A 338 -9.40 -6.51 0.14
CA ALA A 338 -7.99 -6.54 -0.25
C ALA A 338 -7.33 -7.88 0.11
N GLY A 339 -7.56 -8.36 1.33
CA GLY A 339 -7.08 -9.66 1.77
C GLY A 339 -7.61 -10.83 0.94
N LEU A 340 -8.91 -10.85 0.65
CA LEU A 340 -9.57 -11.89 -0.15
C LEU A 340 -9.12 -11.87 -1.62
N ALA A 341 -8.85 -10.70 -2.18
CA ALA A 341 -8.31 -10.55 -3.53
C ALA A 341 -6.82 -10.92 -3.63
N GLY A 342 -6.12 -10.96 -2.51
CA GLY A 342 -4.68 -11.24 -2.48
C GLY A 342 -3.86 -10.08 -3.04
N ILE A 343 -4.22 -8.83 -2.71
CA ILE A 343 -3.45 -7.64 -3.07
C ILE A 343 -2.14 -7.66 -2.30
N ASN A 344 -1.01 -7.57 -3.02
CA ASN A 344 0.29 -7.76 -2.39
C ASN A 344 0.70 -6.62 -1.46
N MET A 345 0.41 -5.36 -1.85
CA MET A 345 0.61 -4.19 -1.01
C MET A 345 -0.70 -3.39 -0.92
N VAL A 346 -1.12 -3.05 0.27
CA VAL A 346 -2.37 -2.32 0.53
C VAL A 346 -2.04 -1.06 1.30
N SER A 347 -2.15 0.08 0.63
CA SER A 347 -1.92 1.40 1.22
C SER A 347 -3.24 2.03 1.66
N GLY A 348 -3.30 2.54 2.90
CA GLY A 348 -4.52 3.18 3.36
C GLY A 348 -4.77 3.17 4.87
N PRO A 349 -4.19 2.22 5.67
CA PRO A 349 -4.29 2.27 7.12
C PRO A 349 -3.99 3.67 7.69
N GLY A 350 -4.88 4.15 8.55
CA GLY A 350 -4.76 5.47 9.17
C GLY A 350 -5.41 6.62 8.40
N MET A 351 -5.73 6.45 7.11
CA MET A 351 -6.27 7.53 6.27
C MET A 351 -7.76 7.78 6.49
N LEU A 352 -8.10 9.06 6.57
CA LEU A 352 -9.43 9.63 6.68
C LEU A 352 -9.62 10.73 5.61
N ASP A 353 -10.84 11.23 5.48
CA ASP A 353 -11.20 12.42 4.72
C ASP A 353 -10.66 12.37 3.27
N PHE A 354 -11.04 11.33 2.52
CA PHE A 354 -10.64 11.15 1.12
C PHE A 354 -9.12 11.16 0.91
N GLU A 355 -8.36 10.48 1.78
CA GLU A 355 -6.88 10.44 1.80
C GLU A 355 -6.19 11.75 2.20
N SER A 356 -6.93 12.79 2.58
CA SER A 356 -6.32 14.08 2.92
C SER A 356 -5.80 14.16 4.36
N THR A 357 -6.26 13.27 5.26
CA THR A 357 -5.97 13.31 6.69
C THR A 357 -5.43 11.98 7.20
N GLN A 358 -4.31 11.98 7.91
CA GLN A 358 -3.82 10.83 8.67
C GLN A 358 -4.30 10.89 10.13
N SER A 359 -4.54 9.72 10.71
CA SER A 359 -4.92 9.56 12.11
C SER A 359 -4.19 8.40 12.77
N ILE A 360 -3.40 8.69 13.81
CA ILE A 360 -2.73 7.65 14.59
C ILE A 360 -3.76 6.77 15.32
N GLU A 361 -4.89 7.34 15.77
CA GLU A 361 -5.98 6.57 16.38
C GLU A 361 -6.55 5.54 15.40
N LYS A 362 -6.83 5.96 14.14
CA LYS A 362 -7.32 5.07 13.09
C LYS A 362 -6.28 4.03 12.71
N LEU A 363 -5.02 4.43 12.56
CA LEU A 363 -3.92 3.51 12.24
C LEU A 363 -3.82 2.35 13.25
N VAL A 364 -4.00 2.63 14.54
CA VAL A 364 -4.02 1.60 15.60
C VAL A 364 -5.26 0.70 15.49
N ILE A 365 -6.42 1.27 15.11
CA ILE A 365 -7.65 0.49 14.83
C ILE A 365 -7.44 -0.40 13.61
N ASP A 366 -6.87 0.16 12.55
CA ASP A 366 -6.65 -0.57 11.29
C ASP A 366 -5.64 -1.72 11.47
N ASN A 367 -4.61 -1.54 12.28
CA ASN A 367 -3.73 -2.64 12.64
C ASN A 367 -4.50 -3.83 13.26
N GLU A 368 -5.50 -3.58 14.09
CA GLU A 368 -6.36 -4.62 14.65
C GLU A 368 -7.24 -5.27 13.57
N ILE A 369 -7.83 -4.45 12.69
CA ILE A 369 -8.63 -4.93 11.55
C ILE A 369 -7.77 -5.85 10.66
N VAL A 370 -6.56 -5.43 10.30
CA VAL A 370 -5.64 -6.21 9.48
C VAL A 370 -5.28 -7.55 10.15
N GLY A 371 -5.04 -7.55 11.47
CA GLY A 371 -4.82 -8.78 12.23
C GLY A 371 -5.99 -9.76 12.13
N MET A 372 -7.24 -9.26 12.21
CA MET A 372 -8.44 -10.08 12.00
C MET A 372 -8.52 -10.63 10.58
N VAL A 373 -8.22 -9.81 9.56
CA VAL A 373 -8.17 -10.24 8.15
C VAL A 373 -7.11 -11.33 7.96
N LYS A 374 -5.90 -11.14 8.46
CA LYS A 374 -4.82 -12.14 8.38
C LYS A 374 -5.22 -13.46 9.05
N ARG A 375 -5.94 -13.40 10.17
CA ARG A 375 -6.49 -14.61 10.79
C ARG A 375 -7.50 -15.33 9.88
N LEU A 376 -8.40 -14.58 9.21
CA LEU A 376 -9.35 -15.16 8.26
C LEU A 376 -8.64 -15.84 7.09
N LEU A 377 -7.61 -15.19 6.53
CA LEU A 377 -6.86 -15.69 5.39
C LEU A 377 -6.10 -17.00 5.67
N ARG A 378 -5.77 -17.29 6.93
CA ARG A 378 -5.24 -18.59 7.34
C ARG A 378 -6.25 -19.74 7.16
N GLY A 379 -7.54 -19.41 7.05
CA GLY A 379 -8.60 -20.39 6.88
C GLY A 379 -8.88 -21.23 8.14
N VAL A 380 -9.54 -22.37 7.94
CA VAL A 380 -9.82 -23.37 8.98
C VAL A 380 -8.78 -24.46 8.90
N GLU A 381 -7.95 -24.57 9.94
CA GLU A 381 -6.82 -25.49 9.97
C GLU A 381 -7.28 -26.91 10.36
N ASP A 382 -6.65 -27.91 9.77
CA ASP A 382 -6.87 -29.33 10.07
C ASP A 382 -5.79 -29.79 11.07
N TYR A 383 -6.21 -30.20 12.26
CA TYR A 383 -5.34 -30.70 13.33
C TYR A 383 -5.33 -32.22 13.46
N GLY A 384 -5.88 -32.92 12.46
CA GLY A 384 -5.92 -34.37 12.38
C GLY A 384 -7.31 -34.96 12.64
N SER A 385 -7.49 -36.23 12.23
CA SER A 385 -8.74 -36.95 12.38
C SER A 385 -8.59 -38.01 13.49
N PRO A 386 -9.63 -38.24 14.27
CA PRO A 386 -10.98 -37.66 14.20
C PRO A 386 -11.00 -36.20 14.71
N PHE A 387 -11.82 -35.34 14.10
CA PHE A 387 -11.83 -33.90 14.38
C PHE A 387 -12.37 -33.54 15.78
N ALA A 388 -13.33 -34.32 16.31
CA ALA A 388 -14.00 -33.99 17.57
C ALA A 388 -14.39 -35.21 18.41
N SER A 389 -14.60 -36.41 17.83
CA SER A 389 -15.22 -37.54 18.50
C SER A 389 -14.47 -38.00 19.76
N ASP A 390 -13.14 -38.03 19.72
CA ASP A 390 -12.32 -38.45 20.88
C ASP A 390 -12.41 -37.42 22.01
N ILE A 391 -12.38 -36.12 21.69
CA ILE A 391 -12.52 -35.04 22.66
C ILE A 391 -13.91 -35.05 23.33
N LEU A 392 -14.95 -35.32 22.50
CA LEU A 392 -16.33 -35.42 23.01
C LEU A 392 -16.56 -36.67 23.87
N LYS A 393 -15.84 -37.75 23.60
CA LYS A 393 -15.84 -38.95 24.44
C LYS A 393 -15.20 -38.63 25.79
N ASP A 394 -14.06 -37.96 25.84
CA ASP A 394 -13.43 -37.51 27.08
C ASP A 394 -14.31 -36.56 27.85
N TYR A 395 -15.05 -35.67 27.16
CA TYR A 395 -16.04 -34.77 27.79
C TYR A 395 -17.18 -35.53 28.47
N ALA A 396 -17.70 -36.58 27.84
CA ALA A 396 -18.76 -37.39 28.39
C ALA A 396 -18.37 -38.06 29.74
N GLU A 397 -17.07 -38.29 29.94
CA GLU A 397 -16.53 -38.86 31.18
C GLU A 397 -16.21 -37.78 32.24
N LYS A 398 -15.73 -36.60 31.83
CA LYS A 398 -15.17 -35.54 32.71
C LYS A 398 -16.03 -34.27 32.79
N GLU A 399 -17.01 -34.13 31.92
CA GLU A 399 -17.92 -32.97 31.81
C GLU A 399 -17.21 -31.60 31.69
N GLU A 400 -15.95 -31.59 31.21
CA GLU A 400 -15.17 -30.36 31.11
C GLU A 400 -14.29 -30.30 29.84
N LEU A 401 -14.49 -29.26 29.02
CA LEU A 401 -13.64 -28.96 27.82
C LEU A 401 -12.65 -27.82 28.05
N LEU A 402 -12.91 -26.91 28.99
CA LEU A 402 -12.11 -25.72 29.18
C LEU A 402 -10.66 -26.05 29.56
N SER A 403 -10.45 -27.03 30.43
CA SER A 403 -9.13 -27.48 30.87
C SER A 403 -8.55 -28.61 30.02
N HIS A 404 -9.27 -29.07 28.99
CA HIS A 404 -8.84 -30.17 28.12
C HIS A 404 -7.48 -29.83 27.45
N PRO A 405 -6.53 -30.79 27.28
CA PRO A 405 -5.24 -30.59 26.69
C PRO A 405 -5.29 -29.97 25.26
N SER A 406 -6.27 -30.37 24.44
CA SER A 406 -6.47 -29.80 23.11
C SER A 406 -6.83 -28.32 23.17
N THR A 407 -7.70 -27.90 24.10
CA THR A 407 -8.06 -26.49 24.30
C THR A 407 -6.82 -25.67 24.64
N ARG A 408 -5.99 -26.12 25.58
CA ARG A 408 -4.73 -25.46 25.95
C ARG A 408 -3.73 -25.36 24.81
N LYS A 409 -3.66 -26.39 23.95
CA LYS A 409 -2.74 -26.47 22.81
C LYS A 409 -3.18 -25.55 21.66
N LEU A 410 -4.51 -25.44 21.43
CA LEU A 410 -5.05 -24.86 20.20
C LEU A 410 -5.57 -23.43 20.35
N PHE A 411 -6.01 -22.98 21.54
CA PHE A 411 -6.71 -21.69 21.67
C PHE A 411 -5.91 -20.50 21.11
N ARG A 412 -4.56 -20.48 21.30
CA ARG A 412 -3.71 -19.41 20.77
C ARG A 412 -3.45 -19.50 19.27
N LYS A 413 -3.65 -20.68 18.68
CA LYS A 413 -3.52 -20.89 17.24
C LYS A 413 -4.82 -20.59 16.52
N GLU A 414 -5.95 -21.02 17.09
CA GLU A 414 -7.26 -20.86 16.50
C GLU A 414 -7.84 -19.46 16.68
N LEU A 415 -7.66 -18.86 17.85
CA LEU A 415 -8.25 -17.57 18.13
C LEU A 415 -7.31 -16.43 17.74
N PHE A 416 -7.88 -15.40 17.14
CA PHE A 416 -7.23 -14.09 17.07
C PHE A 416 -7.39 -13.44 18.48
N LEU A 417 -6.27 -13.35 19.20
CA LEU A 417 -6.24 -12.72 20.50
C LEU A 417 -6.18 -11.21 20.32
N THR A 418 -7.33 -10.57 20.50
CA THR A 418 -7.48 -9.13 20.27
C THR A 418 -6.63 -8.31 21.24
N SER A 419 -6.13 -7.16 20.75
CA SER A 419 -5.55 -6.13 21.60
C SER A 419 -6.64 -5.41 22.42
N PRO A 420 -6.29 -4.53 23.37
CA PRO A 420 -7.27 -3.73 24.10
C PRO A 420 -8.16 -2.81 23.25
N ILE A 421 -7.91 -2.70 21.95
CA ILE A 421 -8.74 -1.95 20.99
C ILE A 421 -10.12 -2.58 20.84
N ILE A 422 -10.19 -3.91 20.83
CA ILE A 422 -11.45 -4.68 20.78
C ILE A 422 -11.91 -5.01 22.20
N ASP A 423 -13.13 -4.62 22.52
CA ASP A 423 -13.77 -5.00 23.79
C ASP A 423 -14.37 -6.40 23.71
N ARG A 424 -14.07 -7.24 24.71
CA ARG A 424 -14.60 -8.58 24.91
C ARG A 424 -15.11 -8.79 26.34
N LEU A 425 -15.24 -7.71 27.11
CA LEU A 425 -15.70 -7.77 28.50
C LEU A 425 -17.22 -8.02 28.56
N SER A 426 -17.69 -8.56 29.70
CA SER A 426 -19.11 -8.51 30.01
C SER A 426 -19.57 -7.07 30.21
N ARG A 427 -20.91 -6.83 30.11
CA ARG A 427 -21.45 -5.47 30.28
C ARG A 427 -21.00 -4.84 31.61
N ASP A 428 -21.00 -5.59 32.67
CA ASP A 428 -20.70 -5.06 34.03
C ASP A 428 -19.19 -4.79 34.14
N ALA A 429 -18.34 -5.69 33.69
CA ALA A 429 -16.89 -5.46 33.63
C ALA A 429 -16.52 -4.28 32.71
N TRP A 430 -17.21 -4.09 31.55
CA TRP A 430 -17.04 -2.94 30.71
C TRP A 430 -17.41 -1.63 31.41
N LYS A 431 -18.52 -1.61 32.21
CA LYS A 431 -18.88 -0.44 32.99
C LYS A 431 -17.82 -0.13 34.04
N GLU A 432 -17.35 -1.12 34.76
CA GLU A 432 -16.28 -0.99 35.77
C GLU A 432 -14.97 -0.48 35.15
N ALA A 433 -14.65 -0.90 33.90
CA ALA A 433 -13.51 -0.44 33.13
C ALA A 433 -13.69 0.98 32.53
N GLY A 434 -14.78 1.69 32.83
CA GLY A 434 -15.04 3.07 32.47
C GLY A 434 -15.77 3.26 31.13
N SER A 435 -16.47 2.24 30.65
CA SER A 435 -17.35 2.30 29.45
C SER A 435 -16.70 2.94 28.21
N LYS A 436 -15.44 2.60 27.93
CA LYS A 436 -14.64 3.24 26.88
C LYS A 436 -15.09 2.79 25.48
N SER A 437 -15.25 3.75 24.57
CA SER A 437 -15.41 3.50 23.13
C SER A 437 -14.11 2.98 22.50
N THR A 438 -14.19 2.35 21.33
CA THR A 438 -13.00 1.92 20.55
C THR A 438 -12.06 3.08 20.28
N ARG A 439 -12.57 4.23 19.84
CA ARG A 439 -11.76 5.44 19.62
C ARG A 439 -10.98 5.86 20.86
N LYS A 440 -11.63 5.85 22.06
CA LYS A 440 -10.95 6.19 23.30
C LYS A 440 -9.83 5.21 23.65
N ARG A 441 -10.08 3.91 23.47
CA ARG A 441 -9.06 2.87 23.68
C ARG A 441 -7.89 3.02 22.68
N ALA A 442 -8.20 3.32 21.40
CA ALA A 442 -7.20 3.58 20.37
C ALA A 442 -6.31 4.79 20.69
N ARG A 443 -6.91 5.89 21.17
CA ARG A 443 -6.18 7.08 21.62
C ARG A 443 -5.23 6.76 22.77
N GLU A 444 -5.70 6.04 23.79
CA GLU A 444 -4.87 5.61 24.92
C GLU A 444 -3.72 4.69 24.47
N GLN A 445 -3.96 3.82 23.50
CA GLN A 445 -2.93 2.95 22.95
C GLN A 445 -1.93 3.74 22.07
N ALA A 446 -2.41 4.64 21.23
CA ALA A 446 -1.57 5.52 20.41
C ALA A 446 -0.60 6.33 21.29
N SER A 447 -1.09 6.94 22.36
CA SER A 447 -0.24 7.68 23.31
C SER A 447 0.86 6.80 23.91
N LYS A 448 0.53 5.58 24.32
CA LYS A 448 1.53 4.62 24.86
C LYS A 448 2.59 4.23 23.81
N LEU A 449 2.19 4.08 22.54
CA LEU A 449 3.12 3.74 21.46
C LEU A 449 4.04 4.92 21.11
N ILE A 450 3.52 6.14 21.15
CA ILE A 450 4.32 7.37 20.93
C ILE A 450 5.41 7.53 21.99
N ASP A 451 5.09 7.25 23.26
CA ASP A 451 6.01 7.41 24.39
C ASP A 451 7.02 6.27 24.51
N LYS A 452 6.79 5.16 23.81
CA LYS A 452 7.65 3.99 23.86
C LYS A 452 8.91 4.16 23.02
N SER A 453 10.01 3.60 23.49
CA SER A 453 11.26 3.56 22.73
C SER A 453 11.14 2.70 21.47
N SER A 454 11.94 3.02 20.46
CA SER A 454 12.03 2.24 19.20
C SER A 454 12.34 0.77 19.45
N ILE A 455 11.75 -0.12 18.65
CA ILE A 455 12.03 -1.57 18.66
C ILE A 455 13.43 -1.84 18.11
N LYS A 456 13.79 -1.13 17.00
CA LYS A 456 15.09 -1.19 16.36
C LYS A 456 15.65 0.22 16.20
N PRO A 457 16.36 0.78 17.20
CA PRO A 457 16.98 2.08 17.09
C PRO A 457 17.90 2.16 15.87
N ILE A 458 18.00 3.34 15.28
CA ILE A 458 18.94 3.56 14.19
C ILE A 458 20.38 3.49 14.73
N ASP A 459 21.26 2.87 13.95
CA ASP A 459 22.71 2.84 14.27
C ASP A 459 23.30 4.25 14.18
N ASP A 460 24.20 4.61 15.11
CA ASP A 460 24.80 5.95 15.22
C ASP A 460 25.59 6.36 13.97
N ILE A 461 26.20 5.41 13.26
CA ILE A 461 26.95 5.68 12.03
C ILE A 461 25.99 6.05 10.90
N LEU A 462 24.94 5.24 10.74
CA LEU A 462 23.90 5.51 9.75
C LEU A 462 23.16 6.82 10.04
N ALA A 463 22.85 7.11 11.32
CA ALA A 463 22.21 8.37 11.71
C ALA A 463 23.03 9.57 11.27
N LYS A 464 24.34 9.57 11.56
CA LYS A 464 25.26 10.64 11.16
C LYS A 464 25.39 10.78 9.64
N GLU A 465 25.40 9.67 8.91
CA GLU A 465 25.47 9.73 7.44
C GLU A 465 24.19 10.31 6.84
N LEU A 466 23.02 9.92 7.34
CA LEU A 466 21.74 10.52 6.92
C LEU A 466 21.67 12.01 7.26
N GLU A 467 22.10 12.42 8.47
CA GLU A 467 22.20 13.83 8.87
C GLU A 467 23.13 14.65 7.97
N LYS A 468 24.23 14.07 7.54
CA LYS A 468 25.16 14.70 6.61
C LYS A 468 24.53 14.90 5.23
N ILE A 469 23.80 13.91 4.72
CA ILE A 469 23.06 14.02 3.44
C ILE A 469 22.02 15.15 3.55
N VAL A 470 21.26 15.18 4.65
CA VAL A 470 20.30 16.26 4.93
C VAL A 470 20.98 17.61 4.94
N SER A 471 22.07 17.78 5.72
CA SER A 471 22.76 19.06 5.87
C SER A 471 23.41 19.58 4.57
N LYS A 472 23.74 18.70 3.64
CA LYS A 472 24.28 19.05 2.33
C LYS A 472 23.20 19.60 1.38
N ASN A 473 21.95 19.21 1.57
CA ASN A 473 20.84 19.49 0.65
C ASN A 473 19.84 20.54 1.20
N PHE A 474 19.97 20.97 2.47
CA PHE A 474 19.31 22.16 3.03
C PHE A 474 20.10 23.41 2.68
#